data_c5e6f83702ab8651505f641c41278a2e
#
_entry.id   c5e6f83702ab8651505f641c41278a2e
#
_cell.length_a   1.000
_cell.length_b   1.000
_cell.length_c   1.000
_cell.angle_alpha   90.00
_cell.angle_beta   90.00
_cell.angle_gamma   90.00
#
_symmetry.space_group_name_H-M   'P 1'
#
loop_
_entity.id
_entity.type
_entity.pdbx_description
1 polymer ?
#
loop_
_entity_poly.entity_id
_entity_poly.type
_entity_poly.pdbx_seq_one_letter_code
_entity_poly.pdbx_strand_id
1 'polypeptide(L)'
;MAWSKAKTKVAGAGGIVLIVASVAIILFLERQNISDWMTINAGKRAVAKHIATPIDLTGHYTTPASAMEDSSSFWGEIPWEFQVFRHVPLQIDGILCLWGAGNAKAGANYPEEVTGIAVNQKFETLYVYHCTFYNSPKNTPVYDLVFRYADGESATNTMLYGVDTMDFNTAGGKNIRGPSSPNTKIGWIGSSFTTDGKHPLLFSLTAVKNPRPSITVTSIDLFSSKKQSAGIILAMTAGPSGMMK
;
A
#
# COMPACT_ATOMS: atom_id res chain seq x y z
N MET A 1 -76.95 -18.21 -9.37
CA MET A 1 -76.14 -18.05 -8.16
C MET A 1 -74.78 -18.63 -8.45
N ALA A 2 -73.78 -17.78 -8.68
CA ALA A 2 -72.40 -18.19 -8.96
C ALA A 2 -71.50 -17.61 -7.87
N TRP A 3 -70.91 -18.46 -7.03
CA TRP A 3 -69.97 -18.09 -5.99
C TRP A 3 -68.59 -17.86 -6.62
N SER A 4 -68.14 -16.61 -6.55
CA SER A 4 -66.77 -16.21 -6.87
C SER A 4 -65.85 -16.64 -5.71
N LYS A 5 -64.91 -17.59 -6.00
CA LYS A 5 -63.83 -17.94 -5.10
C LYS A 5 -62.73 -16.87 -5.22
N ALA A 6 -62.59 -16.03 -4.20
CA ALA A 6 -61.43 -15.14 -4.06
C ALA A 6 -60.16 -15.96 -3.89
N LYS A 7 -59.22 -15.78 -4.78
CA LYS A 7 -57.84 -16.32 -4.65
C LYS A 7 -57.06 -15.45 -3.69
N THR A 8 -56.88 -15.90 -2.45
CA THR A 8 -55.92 -15.30 -1.51
C THR A 8 -54.49 -15.58 -2.04
N LYS A 9 -53.84 -14.51 -2.53
CA LYS A 9 -52.40 -14.59 -2.88
C LYS A 9 -51.59 -14.73 -1.62
N VAL A 10 -50.89 -15.83 -1.46
CA VAL A 10 -49.84 -16.01 -0.44
C VAL A 10 -48.63 -15.19 -0.87
N ALA A 11 -48.56 -13.97 -0.38
CA ALA A 11 -47.41 -13.09 -0.50
C ALA A 11 -46.57 -13.18 0.78
N GLY A 12 -45.99 -14.31 1.08
CA GLY A 12 -45.37 -14.51 2.39
C GLY A 12 -43.90 -14.97 2.41
N ALA A 13 -43.48 -15.73 1.44
CA ALA A 13 -42.15 -16.32 1.52
C ALA A 13 -41.02 -15.44 0.94
N GLY A 14 -41.29 -14.71 -0.15
CA GLY A 14 -40.28 -13.87 -0.81
C GLY A 14 -39.90 -12.62 0.00
N GLY A 15 -40.87 -12.01 0.71
CA GLY A 15 -40.64 -10.82 1.51
C GLY A 15 -39.76 -11.07 2.75
N ILE A 16 -39.96 -12.21 3.42
CA ILE A 16 -39.19 -12.57 4.61
C ILE A 16 -37.75 -12.89 4.24
N VAL A 17 -37.48 -13.58 3.14
CA VAL A 17 -36.11 -13.89 2.65
C VAL A 17 -35.35 -12.62 2.31
N LEU A 18 -36.00 -11.65 1.67
CA LEU A 18 -35.37 -10.35 1.35
C LEU A 18 -35.05 -9.53 2.60
N ILE A 19 -35.91 -9.52 3.61
CA ILE A 19 -35.66 -8.80 4.87
C ILE A 19 -34.50 -9.45 5.63
N VAL A 20 -34.46 -10.79 5.72
CA VAL A 20 -33.38 -11.50 6.42
C VAL A 20 -32.05 -11.28 5.71
N ALA A 21 -32.03 -11.31 4.37
CA ALA A 21 -30.82 -11.04 3.59
C ALA A 21 -30.33 -9.57 3.79
N SER A 22 -31.26 -8.60 3.79
CA SER A 22 -30.92 -7.19 4.03
C SER A 22 -30.38 -6.94 5.44
N VAL A 23 -30.97 -7.55 6.47
CA VAL A 23 -30.47 -7.47 7.85
C VAL A 23 -29.10 -8.13 7.99
N ALA A 24 -28.90 -9.28 7.36
CA ALA A 24 -27.58 -9.95 7.37
C ALA A 24 -26.49 -9.13 6.70
N ILE A 25 -26.81 -8.44 5.59
CA ILE A 25 -25.89 -7.53 4.90
C ILE A 25 -25.58 -6.32 5.78
N ILE A 26 -26.57 -5.70 6.40
CA ILE A 26 -26.38 -4.56 7.30
C ILE A 26 -25.47 -4.96 8.48
N LEU A 27 -25.75 -6.08 9.14
CA LEU A 27 -24.93 -6.57 10.25
C LEU A 27 -23.50 -6.92 9.81
N PHE A 28 -23.33 -7.42 8.59
CA PHE A 28 -22.01 -7.70 8.03
C PHE A 28 -21.24 -6.39 7.77
N LEU A 29 -21.88 -5.39 7.18
CA LEU A 29 -21.26 -4.09 6.93
C LEU A 29 -20.92 -3.34 8.22
N GLU A 30 -21.81 -3.36 9.22
CA GLU A 30 -21.52 -2.79 10.55
C GLU A 30 -20.34 -3.49 11.23
N ARG A 31 -20.27 -4.83 11.14
CA ARG A 31 -19.13 -5.58 11.67
C ARG A 31 -17.82 -5.23 10.98
N GLN A 32 -17.81 -5.02 9.66
CA GLN A 32 -16.63 -4.57 8.91
C GLN A 32 -16.20 -3.17 9.37
N ASN A 33 -17.14 -2.22 9.43
CA ASN A 33 -16.87 -0.86 9.89
C ASN A 33 -16.26 -0.82 11.31
N ILE A 34 -16.79 -1.65 12.24
CA ILE A 34 -16.25 -1.75 13.59
C ILE A 34 -14.83 -2.36 13.57
N SER A 35 -14.60 -3.39 12.76
CA SER A 35 -13.28 -4.01 12.60
C SER A 35 -12.26 -3.02 12.07
N ASP A 36 -12.60 -2.27 11.03
CA ASP A 36 -11.74 -1.26 10.42
C ASP A 36 -11.46 -0.13 11.41
N TRP A 37 -12.47 0.36 12.12
CA TRP A 37 -12.31 1.35 13.19
C TRP A 37 -11.38 0.87 14.31
N MET A 38 -11.52 -0.39 14.75
CA MET A 38 -10.66 -0.97 15.78
C MET A 38 -9.20 -1.07 15.29
N THR A 39 -9.00 -1.46 14.04
CA THR A 39 -7.68 -1.60 13.41
C THR A 39 -6.99 -0.24 13.29
N ILE A 40 -7.69 0.78 12.78
CA ILE A 40 -7.18 2.15 12.68
C ILE A 40 -6.82 2.71 14.06
N ASN A 41 -7.69 2.53 15.07
CA ASN A 41 -7.41 3.02 16.42
C ASN A 41 -6.26 2.27 17.10
N ALA A 42 -6.07 0.97 16.81
CA ALA A 42 -4.90 0.24 17.27
C ALA A 42 -3.61 0.81 16.67
N GLY A 43 -3.60 1.13 15.37
CA GLY A 43 -2.49 1.80 14.69
C GLY A 43 -2.19 3.18 15.28
N LYS A 44 -3.20 4.02 15.46
CA LYS A 44 -3.06 5.35 16.09
C LYS A 44 -2.46 5.25 17.50
N ARG A 45 -2.89 4.25 18.30
CA ARG A 45 -2.31 4.00 19.63
C ARG A 45 -0.85 3.54 19.55
N ALA A 46 -0.49 2.71 18.56
CA ALA A 46 0.90 2.28 18.37
C ALA A 46 1.81 3.47 18.04
N VAL A 47 1.35 4.38 17.18
CA VAL A 47 2.06 5.63 16.86
C VAL A 47 2.15 6.53 18.09
N ALA A 48 1.06 6.78 18.80
CA ALA A 48 1.04 7.61 20.01
C ALA A 48 1.96 7.09 21.15
N LYS A 49 2.20 5.76 21.18
CA LYS A 49 3.14 5.12 22.13
C LYS A 49 4.56 4.96 21.58
N HIS A 50 4.86 5.54 20.43
CA HIS A 50 6.14 5.41 19.73
C HIS A 50 6.58 3.94 19.49
N ILE A 51 5.63 3.01 19.39
CA ILE A 51 5.90 1.62 19.01
C ILE A 51 6.15 1.52 17.51
N ALA A 52 5.43 2.33 16.74
CA ALA A 52 5.59 2.47 15.29
C ALA A 52 5.61 3.95 14.93
N THR A 53 6.54 4.34 14.08
CA THR A 53 6.71 5.74 13.67
C THR A 53 6.63 5.83 12.15
N PRO A 54 5.53 6.34 11.57
CA PRO A 54 5.49 6.71 10.18
C PRO A 54 6.59 7.74 9.88
N ILE A 55 7.32 7.53 8.80
CA ILE A 55 8.37 8.44 8.34
C ILE A 55 7.73 9.53 7.48
N ASP A 56 8.06 10.78 7.77
CA ASP A 56 7.58 11.91 7.01
C ASP A 56 8.26 11.97 5.63
N LEU A 57 7.47 11.84 4.58
CA LEU A 57 7.90 11.92 3.17
C LEU A 57 7.44 13.21 2.48
N THR A 58 6.78 14.14 3.19
CA THR A 58 6.11 15.30 2.61
C THR A 58 7.03 16.14 1.71
N GLY A 59 8.29 16.35 2.14
CA GLY A 59 9.30 17.10 1.36
C GLY A 59 9.90 16.33 0.19
N HIS A 60 9.54 15.08 -0.02
CA HIS A 60 10.17 14.17 -0.99
C HIS A 60 9.20 13.63 -2.05
N TYR A 61 7.90 13.86 -1.91
CA TYR A 61 6.92 13.38 -2.90
C TYR A 61 7.16 14.01 -4.26
N THR A 62 7.16 13.19 -5.32
CA THR A 62 7.14 13.65 -6.70
C THR A 62 5.73 14.09 -7.11
N THR A 63 4.72 13.53 -6.46
CA THR A 63 3.32 13.89 -6.65
C THR A 63 2.59 13.80 -5.30
N PRO A 64 2.16 14.92 -4.71
CA PRO A 64 1.40 14.90 -3.46
C PRO A 64 -0.03 14.39 -3.70
N ALA A 65 -0.66 13.82 -2.66
CA ALA A 65 -2.03 13.29 -2.72
C ALA A 65 -3.03 14.33 -3.22
N SER A 66 -2.90 15.58 -2.77
CA SER A 66 -3.77 16.70 -3.20
C SER A 66 -3.79 16.97 -4.70
N ALA A 67 -2.74 16.58 -5.43
CA ALA A 67 -2.70 16.67 -6.89
C ALA A 67 -3.36 15.48 -7.60
N MET A 68 -3.83 14.48 -6.83
CA MET A 68 -4.40 13.22 -7.35
C MET A 68 -5.86 13.02 -6.94
N GLU A 69 -6.46 13.95 -6.20
CA GLU A 69 -7.85 13.84 -5.70
C GLU A 69 -8.90 13.93 -6.81
N ASP A 70 -8.52 14.29 -8.03
CA ASP A 70 -9.41 14.21 -9.17
C ASP A 70 -9.72 12.74 -9.48
N SER A 71 -10.98 12.33 -9.28
CA SER A 71 -11.49 10.97 -9.46
C SER A 71 -11.34 10.42 -10.89
N SER A 72 -10.98 11.26 -11.86
CA SER A 72 -10.59 10.87 -13.21
C SER A 72 -9.15 10.36 -13.30
N SER A 73 -8.35 10.56 -12.24
CA SER A 73 -6.97 10.12 -12.25
C SER A 73 -6.86 8.61 -12.07
N PHE A 74 -5.87 8.02 -12.72
CA PHE A 74 -5.50 6.61 -12.61
C PHE A 74 -5.30 6.13 -11.15
N TRP A 75 -5.03 7.06 -10.22
CA TRP A 75 -4.74 6.84 -8.82
C TRP A 75 -5.93 7.04 -7.87
N GLY A 76 -7.13 7.32 -8.40
CA GLY A 76 -8.28 7.79 -7.62
C GLY A 76 -8.79 6.86 -6.51
N GLU A 77 -8.43 5.57 -6.51
CA GLU A 77 -8.84 4.63 -5.46
C GLU A 77 -7.74 4.35 -4.41
N ILE A 78 -6.59 5.02 -4.47
CA ILE A 78 -5.57 4.85 -3.42
C ILE A 78 -6.14 5.36 -2.09
N PRO A 79 -6.07 4.56 -1.03
CA PRO A 79 -6.47 5.00 0.30
C PRO A 79 -5.41 5.96 0.86
N TRP A 80 -5.67 7.26 0.73
CA TRP A 80 -4.82 8.33 1.23
C TRP A 80 -4.90 8.47 2.75
N GLU A 81 -4.08 9.32 3.31
CA GLU A 81 -3.99 9.66 4.72
C GLU A 81 -3.53 8.48 5.61
N PHE A 82 -4.01 8.45 6.85
CA PHE A 82 -3.62 7.42 7.82
C PHE A 82 -4.35 6.11 7.57
N GLN A 83 -3.58 5.07 7.25
CA GLN A 83 -4.07 3.72 7.02
C GLN A 83 -3.38 2.70 7.92
N VAL A 84 -3.98 1.52 8.05
CA VAL A 84 -3.35 0.37 8.72
C VAL A 84 -3.49 -0.84 7.83
N PHE A 85 -2.38 -1.26 7.21
CA PHE A 85 -2.35 -2.48 6.42
C PHE A 85 -1.49 -3.54 7.10
N ARG A 86 -2.01 -4.76 7.20
CA ARG A 86 -1.28 -5.86 7.82
C ARG A 86 -0.75 -5.50 9.23
N HIS A 87 -1.49 -4.75 10.02
CA HIS A 87 -1.14 -4.22 11.34
C HIS A 87 -0.04 -3.14 11.37
N VAL A 88 0.44 -2.70 10.21
CA VAL A 88 1.41 -1.61 10.09
C VAL A 88 0.67 -0.29 9.87
N PRO A 89 0.83 0.71 10.76
CA PRO A 89 0.29 2.05 10.53
C PRO A 89 1.13 2.77 9.48
N LEU A 90 0.48 3.42 8.54
CA LEU A 90 1.08 4.10 7.39
C LEU A 90 0.46 5.49 7.25
N GLN A 91 1.26 6.48 6.93
CA GLN A 91 0.80 7.81 6.51
C GLN A 91 1.06 7.93 5.01
N ILE A 92 0.01 8.12 4.23
CA ILE A 92 0.04 8.09 2.75
C ILE A 92 -0.44 9.43 2.23
N ASP A 93 0.48 10.38 2.03
CA ASP A 93 0.15 11.76 1.65
C ASP A 93 0.66 12.11 0.25
N GLY A 94 1.17 11.12 -0.48
CA GLY A 94 1.68 11.31 -1.84
C GLY A 94 2.41 10.08 -2.37
N ILE A 95 3.03 10.28 -3.53
CA ILE A 95 3.82 9.28 -4.22
C ILE A 95 5.23 9.82 -4.46
N LEU A 96 6.23 9.07 -4.04
CA LEU A 96 7.62 9.28 -4.38
C LEU A 96 8.00 8.29 -5.49
N CYS A 97 8.22 8.78 -6.70
CA CYS A 97 8.67 7.98 -7.83
C CYS A 97 10.16 8.19 -8.06
N LEU A 98 10.89 7.09 -8.25
CA LEU A 98 12.27 7.10 -8.69
C LEU A 98 12.33 6.96 -10.22
N TRP A 99 13.48 7.31 -10.79
CA TRP A 99 13.74 7.13 -12.20
C TRP A 99 13.64 5.66 -12.63
N GLY A 100 13.13 5.43 -13.83
CA GLY A 100 13.13 4.13 -14.51
C GLY A 100 13.13 4.35 -16.01
N ALA A 101 13.78 3.47 -16.78
CA ALA A 101 13.87 3.62 -18.22
C ALA A 101 12.50 3.61 -18.92
N GLY A 102 11.52 2.87 -18.36
CA GLY A 102 10.15 2.88 -18.85
C GLY A 102 9.47 4.24 -18.73
N ASN A 103 9.62 4.91 -17.58
CA ASN A 103 9.09 6.23 -17.32
C ASN A 103 9.80 7.30 -18.17
N ALA A 104 11.13 7.25 -18.26
CA ALA A 104 11.91 8.18 -19.06
C ALA A 104 11.54 8.09 -20.55
N LYS A 105 11.35 6.87 -21.06
CA LYS A 105 10.86 6.66 -22.44
C LYS A 105 9.45 7.20 -22.66
N ALA A 106 8.62 7.24 -21.63
CA ALA A 106 7.29 7.85 -21.66
C ALA A 106 7.31 9.38 -21.43
N GLY A 107 8.49 9.98 -21.29
CA GLY A 107 8.67 11.43 -21.12
C GLY A 107 8.59 11.92 -19.68
N ALA A 108 8.50 11.02 -18.68
CA ALA A 108 8.48 11.40 -17.27
C ALA A 108 9.92 11.60 -16.75
N ASN A 109 10.14 12.71 -16.02
CA ASN A 109 11.44 13.06 -15.45
C ASN A 109 11.42 12.90 -13.93
N TYR A 110 11.56 11.66 -13.45
CA TYR A 110 11.67 11.37 -12.03
C TYR A 110 13.13 11.41 -11.55
N PRO A 111 13.39 11.68 -10.26
CA PRO A 111 14.73 11.71 -9.71
C PRO A 111 15.40 10.33 -9.74
N GLU A 112 16.70 10.30 -10.01
CA GLU A 112 17.51 9.07 -9.90
C GLU A 112 17.79 8.72 -8.46
N GLU A 113 17.78 9.71 -7.56
CA GLU A 113 18.02 9.56 -6.14
C GLU A 113 17.13 10.51 -5.32
N VAL A 114 16.77 10.08 -4.12
CA VAL A 114 16.17 10.90 -3.08
C VAL A 114 16.94 10.63 -1.80
N THR A 115 17.61 11.65 -1.27
CA THR A 115 18.50 11.50 -0.13
C THR A 115 18.05 12.34 1.07
N GLY A 116 18.48 11.97 2.26
CA GLY A 116 18.26 12.74 3.47
C GLY A 116 16.84 12.65 4.03
N ILE A 117 16.07 11.61 3.72
CA ILE A 117 14.76 11.37 4.33
C ILE A 117 14.99 11.18 5.84
N ALA A 118 14.57 12.16 6.64
CA ALA A 118 14.87 12.21 8.08
C ALA A 118 14.17 11.08 8.85
N VAL A 119 14.94 10.40 9.73
CA VAL A 119 14.44 9.31 10.59
C VAL A 119 14.73 9.57 12.06
N ASN A 120 16.00 9.83 12.41
CA ASN A 120 16.48 10.21 13.73
C ASN A 120 16.04 9.30 14.89
N GLN A 121 15.95 7.99 14.65
CA GLN A 121 15.52 7.03 15.67
C GLN A 121 16.17 5.65 15.50
N LYS A 122 16.07 4.83 16.54
CA LYS A 122 16.42 3.41 16.51
C LYS A 122 15.18 2.60 16.19
N PHE A 123 15.31 1.55 15.37
CA PHE A 123 14.22 0.62 15.04
C PHE A 123 14.79 -0.72 14.60
N GLU A 124 13.98 -1.78 14.65
CA GLU A 124 14.36 -3.12 14.19
C GLU A 124 14.05 -3.35 12.72
N THR A 125 12.92 -2.80 12.26
CA THR A 125 12.39 -3.05 10.92
C THR A 125 11.81 -1.77 10.35
N LEU A 126 12.11 -1.49 9.08
CA LEU A 126 11.40 -0.50 8.28
C LEU A 126 10.37 -1.21 7.42
N TYR A 127 9.13 -0.82 7.53
CA TYR A 127 8.04 -1.30 6.69
C TYR A 127 7.86 -0.32 5.54
N VAL A 128 8.04 -0.81 4.31
CA VAL A 128 7.97 0.01 3.09
C VAL A 128 6.72 -0.36 2.31
N TYR A 129 5.83 0.60 2.11
CA TYR A 129 4.64 0.46 1.28
C TYR A 129 4.93 1.00 -0.11
N HIS A 130 5.03 0.11 -1.09
CA HIS A 130 5.59 0.41 -2.39
C HIS A 130 5.07 -0.48 -3.53
N CYS A 131 5.35 -0.06 -4.74
CA CYS A 131 5.14 -0.82 -5.98
C CYS A 131 6.14 -0.36 -7.05
N THR A 132 5.93 -0.73 -8.30
CA THR A 132 6.72 -0.20 -9.42
C THR A 132 5.83 0.27 -10.55
N PHE A 133 6.34 1.20 -11.36
CA PHE A 133 5.92 1.33 -12.75
C PHE A 133 6.69 0.35 -13.61
N TYR A 134 6.00 -0.25 -14.58
CA TYR A 134 6.52 -1.19 -15.57
C TYR A 134 7.07 -2.50 -15.01
N ASN A 135 6.85 -3.53 -15.79
CA ASN A 135 7.34 -4.88 -15.52
C ASN A 135 8.85 -5.00 -15.80
N SER A 136 9.49 -5.87 -15.04
CA SER A 136 10.85 -6.34 -15.25
C SER A 136 10.93 -7.85 -15.02
N PRO A 137 11.97 -8.53 -15.49
CA PRO A 137 12.23 -9.90 -15.09
C PRO A 137 12.36 -10.03 -13.56
N LYS A 138 11.92 -11.15 -13.01
CA LYS A 138 12.08 -11.43 -11.57
C LYS A 138 13.56 -11.33 -11.17
N ASN A 139 13.83 -10.84 -9.97
CA ASN A 139 15.15 -10.55 -9.40
C ASN A 139 15.88 -9.35 -10.05
N THR A 140 15.24 -8.59 -10.93
CA THR A 140 15.85 -7.33 -11.41
C THR A 140 15.87 -6.31 -10.26
N PRO A 141 17.03 -5.68 -9.96
CA PRO A 141 17.08 -4.57 -9.03
C PRO A 141 16.20 -3.41 -9.49
N VAL A 142 15.41 -2.84 -8.56
CA VAL A 142 14.52 -1.70 -8.81
C VAL A 142 15.09 -0.44 -8.19
N TYR A 143 15.42 -0.50 -6.90
CA TYR A 143 16.06 0.59 -6.18
C TYR A 143 16.80 0.07 -4.96
N ASP A 144 17.78 0.84 -4.51
CA ASP A 144 18.47 0.65 -3.25
C ASP A 144 17.87 1.55 -2.18
N LEU A 145 17.64 0.99 -0.99
CA LEU A 145 17.27 1.68 0.23
C LEU A 145 18.48 1.64 1.17
N VAL A 146 19.00 2.80 1.53
CA VAL A 146 20.23 2.94 2.32
C VAL A 146 19.90 3.56 3.65
N PHE A 147 20.17 2.85 4.75
CA PHE A 147 20.16 3.42 6.10
C PHE A 147 21.46 4.18 6.35
N ARG A 148 21.37 5.43 6.78
CA ARG A 148 22.49 6.23 7.27
C ARG A 148 22.47 6.26 8.78
N TYR A 149 23.56 5.84 9.39
CA TYR A 149 23.67 5.76 10.85
C TYR A 149 24.37 6.96 11.47
N ALA A 150 24.07 7.22 12.74
CA ALA A 150 24.67 8.34 13.49
C ALA A 150 26.19 8.23 13.68
N ASP A 151 26.76 7.06 13.53
CA ASP A 151 28.21 6.81 13.59
C ASP A 151 28.93 6.95 12.23
N GLY A 152 28.19 7.39 11.19
CA GLY A 152 28.74 7.60 9.84
C GLY A 152 28.69 6.36 8.94
N GLU A 153 28.36 5.20 9.48
CA GLU A 153 28.23 3.96 8.68
C GLU A 153 26.89 3.94 7.91
N SER A 154 26.78 3.00 7.00
CA SER A 154 25.54 2.78 6.23
C SER A 154 25.27 1.30 5.98
N ALA A 155 24.01 0.99 5.66
CA ALA A 155 23.61 -0.35 5.22
C ALA A 155 22.62 -0.23 4.06
N THR A 156 22.87 -1.00 3.01
CA THR A 156 22.08 -0.99 1.77
C THR A 156 21.20 -2.24 1.71
N ASN A 157 19.94 -2.04 1.32
CA ASN A 157 18.98 -3.09 1.00
C ASN A 157 18.46 -2.86 -0.42
N THR A 158 18.76 -3.77 -1.33
CA THR A 158 18.29 -3.71 -2.72
C THR A 158 16.89 -4.32 -2.84
N MET A 159 15.93 -3.54 -3.32
CA MET A 159 14.57 -4.02 -3.62
C MET A 159 14.53 -4.67 -4.99
N LEU A 160 14.08 -5.92 -5.05
CA LEU A 160 14.07 -6.73 -6.24
C LEU A 160 12.65 -6.88 -6.82
N TYR A 161 12.53 -6.74 -8.14
CA TYR A 161 11.28 -6.95 -8.86
C TYR A 161 10.79 -8.41 -8.74
N GLY A 162 9.50 -8.60 -8.48
CA GLY A 162 8.87 -9.91 -8.32
C GLY A 162 9.28 -10.66 -7.05
N VAL A 163 10.14 -10.06 -6.21
CA VAL A 163 10.59 -10.57 -4.91
C VAL A 163 10.07 -9.67 -3.79
N ASP A 164 10.49 -8.42 -3.77
CA ASP A 164 10.12 -7.45 -2.72
C ASP A 164 9.03 -6.49 -3.20
N THR A 165 8.96 -6.22 -4.49
CA THR A 165 8.00 -5.32 -5.12
C THR A 165 7.63 -5.80 -6.51
N MET A 166 6.56 -5.26 -7.09
CA MET A 166 6.15 -5.55 -8.46
C MET A 166 5.31 -4.41 -9.04
N ASP A 167 5.02 -4.50 -10.33
CA ASP A 167 4.16 -3.53 -11.01
C ASP A 167 2.81 -3.40 -10.29
N PHE A 168 2.41 -2.16 -10.03
CA PHE A 168 1.13 -1.88 -9.41
C PHE A 168 -0.06 -2.29 -10.29
N ASN A 169 0.11 -2.29 -11.62
CA ASN A 169 -0.91 -2.68 -12.57
C ASN A 169 -0.77 -4.18 -12.91
N THR A 170 -1.64 -4.99 -12.36
CA THR A 170 -1.64 -6.44 -12.60
C THR A 170 -2.39 -6.82 -13.88
N ALA A 171 -2.33 -6.01 -14.91
CA ALA A 171 -2.99 -6.10 -16.21
C ALA A 171 -3.80 -7.40 -16.46
N GLY A 172 -5.10 -7.35 -16.19
CA GLY A 172 -6.04 -8.42 -16.60
C GLY A 172 -5.92 -9.77 -15.88
N GLY A 173 -5.09 -9.86 -14.84
CA GLY A 173 -4.82 -11.13 -14.17
C GLY A 173 -5.95 -11.62 -13.27
N LYS A 174 -6.59 -12.73 -13.65
CA LYS A 174 -7.53 -13.46 -12.77
C LYS A 174 -6.84 -14.04 -11.53
N ASN A 175 -5.51 -14.12 -11.53
CA ASN A 175 -4.69 -14.65 -10.43
C ASN A 175 -3.64 -13.61 -10.03
N ILE A 176 -4.00 -12.70 -9.13
CA ILE A 176 -3.07 -11.74 -8.55
C ILE A 176 -2.08 -12.51 -7.65
N ARG A 177 -0.86 -12.63 -8.11
CA ARG A 177 0.24 -13.17 -7.30
C ARG A 177 1.09 -12.00 -6.81
N GLY A 178 1.22 -11.88 -5.48
CA GLY A 178 2.13 -10.92 -4.86
C GLY A 178 3.61 -11.29 -5.06
N PRO A 179 4.52 -10.42 -4.61
CA PRO A 179 5.94 -10.69 -4.56
C PRO A 179 6.27 -11.97 -3.78
N SER A 180 7.40 -12.58 -4.09
CA SER A 180 7.74 -13.94 -3.58
C SER A 180 8.56 -13.95 -2.29
N SER A 181 9.02 -12.79 -1.80
CA SER A 181 9.77 -12.68 -0.54
C SER A 181 8.88 -13.06 0.66
N PRO A 182 9.38 -13.83 1.62
CA PRO A 182 8.68 -14.10 2.87
C PRO A 182 8.48 -12.83 3.71
N ASN A 183 9.32 -11.80 3.48
CA ASN A 183 9.26 -10.51 4.15
C ASN A 183 8.32 -9.51 3.47
N THR A 184 7.63 -9.92 2.40
CA THR A 184 6.70 -9.08 1.65
C THR A 184 5.31 -9.68 1.65
N LYS A 185 4.32 -8.83 1.86
CA LYS A 185 2.89 -9.16 1.73
C LYS A 185 2.24 -8.20 0.75
N ILE A 186 1.11 -8.61 0.20
CA ILE A 186 0.22 -7.66 -0.45
C ILE A 186 -0.35 -6.77 0.66
N GLY A 187 -0.02 -5.48 0.62
CA GLY A 187 -0.52 -4.48 1.56
C GLY A 187 -1.96 -4.12 1.23
N TRP A 188 -2.24 -3.86 -0.04
CA TRP A 188 -3.56 -3.45 -0.51
C TRP A 188 -3.79 -3.87 -1.95
N ILE A 189 -5.05 -4.16 -2.26
CA ILE A 189 -5.54 -4.38 -3.62
C ILE A 189 -6.73 -3.45 -3.82
N GLY A 190 -6.65 -2.64 -4.84
CA GLY A 190 -7.74 -1.78 -5.29
C GLY A 190 -8.00 -1.94 -6.78
N SER A 191 -8.66 -0.96 -7.35
CA SER A 191 -8.87 -0.88 -8.79
C SER A 191 -8.63 0.55 -9.29
N SER A 192 -8.07 0.68 -10.49
CA SER A 192 -8.08 1.94 -11.23
C SER A 192 -9.21 1.94 -12.25
N PHE A 193 -9.72 3.13 -12.53
CA PHE A 193 -10.63 3.35 -13.64
C PHE A 193 -9.82 3.78 -14.87
N THR A 194 -9.83 2.97 -15.91
CA THR A 194 -9.24 3.31 -17.20
C THR A 194 -10.33 3.31 -18.26
N THR A 195 -10.05 3.84 -19.44
CA THR A 195 -11.02 3.89 -20.55
C THR A 195 -11.48 2.52 -21.03
N ASP A 196 -10.71 1.46 -20.77
CA ASP A 196 -10.98 0.07 -21.13
C ASP A 196 -11.53 -0.76 -19.95
N GLY A 197 -11.77 -0.17 -18.77
CA GLY A 197 -12.38 -0.82 -17.63
C GLY A 197 -11.60 -0.67 -16.32
N LYS A 198 -11.97 -1.50 -15.33
CA LYS A 198 -11.29 -1.57 -14.04
C LYS A 198 -10.08 -2.51 -14.10
N HIS A 199 -8.92 -2.00 -13.76
CA HIS A 199 -7.69 -2.78 -13.59
C HIS A 199 -7.33 -2.90 -12.12
N PRO A 200 -7.01 -4.11 -11.61
CA PRO A 200 -6.58 -4.25 -10.23
C PRO A 200 -5.25 -3.53 -10.02
N LEU A 201 -5.18 -2.75 -8.95
CA LEU A 201 -3.96 -2.14 -8.42
C LEU A 201 -3.45 -3.00 -7.28
N LEU A 202 -2.14 -3.21 -7.23
CA LEU A 202 -1.49 -3.96 -6.18
C LEU A 202 -0.34 -3.16 -5.57
N PHE A 203 -0.38 -2.97 -4.27
CA PHE A 203 0.73 -2.39 -3.52
C PHE A 203 1.29 -3.41 -2.54
N SER A 204 2.62 -3.49 -2.51
CA SER A 204 3.37 -4.38 -1.64
C SER A 204 3.71 -3.69 -0.32
N LEU A 205 3.74 -4.45 0.76
CA LEU A 205 4.28 -4.02 2.04
C LEU A 205 5.45 -4.93 2.38
N THR A 206 6.65 -4.38 2.43
CA THR A 206 7.91 -5.11 2.63
C THR A 206 8.53 -4.75 3.98
N ALA A 207 8.86 -5.76 4.78
CA ALA A 207 9.59 -5.61 6.03
C ALA A 207 11.10 -5.66 5.75
N VAL A 208 11.77 -4.53 5.85
CA VAL A 208 13.22 -4.38 5.66
C VAL A 208 13.89 -4.38 7.01
N LYS A 209 14.64 -5.44 7.31
CA LYS A 209 15.37 -5.56 8.59
C LYS A 209 16.49 -4.53 8.67
N ASN A 210 16.54 -3.78 9.77
CA ASN A 210 17.69 -2.96 10.10
C ASN A 210 18.80 -3.86 10.68
N PRO A 211 19.98 -3.97 10.04
CA PRO A 211 21.06 -4.83 10.54
C PRO A 211 21.72 -4.28 11.82
N ARG A 212 21.51 -2.99 12.14
CA ARG A 212 22.11 -2.33 13.30
C ARG A 212 21.05 -1.62 14.17
N PRO A 213 20.10 -2.35 14.76
CA PRO A 213 18.93 -1.76 15.42
C PRO A 213 19.24 -0.95 16.69
N SER A 214 20.42 -1.13 17.28
CA SER A 214 20.88 -0.38 18.44
C SER A 214 21.47 0.99 18.10
N ILE A 215 21.78 1.25 16.82
CA ILE A 215 22.33 2.53 16.36
C ILE A 215 21.20 3.37 15.75
N THR A 216 21.22 4.66 16.04
CA THR A 216 20.27 5.61 15.46
C THR A 216 20.46 5.69 13.94
N VAL A 217 19.39 5.45 13.19
CA VAL A 217 19.33 5.80 11.76
C VAL A 217 18.98 7.28 11.67
N THR A 218 19.88 8.08 11.13
CA THR A 218 19.67 9.54 10.97
C THR A 218 18.78 9.84 9.77
N SER A 219 19.02 9.13 8.66
CA SER A 219 18.24 9.30 7.43
C SER A 219 18.19 8.01 6.62
N ILE A 220 17.29 8.02 5.64
CA ILE A 220 17.19 7.02 4.58
C ILE A 220 17.47 7.71 3.25
N ASP A 221 18.25 7.04 2.40
CA ASP A 221 18.42 7.43 1.01
C ASP A 221 17.84 6.35 0.10
N LEU A 222 17.32 6.77 -1.04
CA LEU A 222 16.76 5.90 -2.08
C LEU A 222 17.50 6.18 -3.40
N PHE A 223 17.98 5.13 -4.05
CA PHE A 223 18.69 5.23 -5.33
C PHE A 223 18.03 4.32 -6.36
N SER A 224 17.66 4.87 -7.51
CA SER A 224 17.19 4.08 -8.65
C SER A 224 18.27 3.11 -9.12
N SER A 225 17.92 1.86 -9.40
CA SER A 225 18.82 0.92 -10.06
C SER A 225 18.98 1.16 -11.57
N LYS A 226 18.31 2.19 -12.11
CA LYS A 226 18.34 2.63 -13.52
C LYS A 226 18.01 1.50 -14.51
N LYS A 227 17.06 0.65 -14.12
CA LYS A 227 16.52 -0.43 -14.97
C LYS A 227 15.16 -0.02 -15.55
N GLN A 228 14.46 -0.96 -16.19
CA GLN A 228 13.16 -0.75 -16.83
C GLN A 228 12.10 -0.25 -15.83
N SER A 229 11.99 -0.94 -14.69
CA SER A 229 11.02 -0.60 -13.64
C SER A 229 11.47 0.59 -12.81
N ALA A 230 10.54 1.46 -12.48
CA ALA A 230 10.74 2.59 -11.56
C ALA A 230 10.11 2.27 -10.20
N GLY A 231 10.84 2.47 -9.11
CA GLY A 231 10.29 2.32 -7.76
C GLY A 231 9.29 3.43 -7.44
N ILE A 232 8.19 3.05 -6.82
CA ILE A 232 7.16 3.95 -6.30
C ILE A 232 7.02 3.67 -4.82
N ILE A 233 7.31 4.65 -3.98
CA ILE A 233 7.18 4.56 -2.53
C ILE A 233 6.02 5.47 -2.09
N LEU A 234 5.06 4.93 -1.35
CA LEU A 234 3.90 5.65 -0.87
C LEU A 234 4.04 6.01 0.62
N ALA A 235 4.57 5.08 1.41
CA ALA A 235 4.78 5.30 2.84
C ALA A 235 5.90 4.41 3.39
N MET A 236 6.50 4.84 4.49
CA MET A 236 7.44 4.05 5.28
C MET A 236 7.10 4.18 6.76
N THR A 237 7.28 3.10 7.53
CA THR A 237 7.08 3.11 8.98
C THR A 237 8.21 2.35 9.66
N ALA A 238 8.89 2.98 10.62
CA ALA A 238 9.86 2.34 11.48
C ALA A 238 9.16 1.69 12.69
N GLY A 239 9.58 0.49 13.08
CA GLY A 239 8.98 -0.21 14.21
C GLY A 239 9.69 -1.50 14.60
N PRO A 240 9.09 -2.28 15.53
CA PRO A 240 9.61 -3.57 15.93
C PRO A 240 9.46 -4.61 14.82
N SER A 241 10.25 -5.67 14.88
CA SER A 241 10.11 -6.83 14.00
C SER A 241 8.79 -7.57 14.28
N GLY A 242 8.22 -8.19 13.21
CA GLY A 242 7.04 -9.04 13.33
C GLY A 242 5.71 -8.27 13.49
N MET A 243 5.68 -6.97 13.27
CA MET A 243 4.44 -6.18 13.26
C MET A 243 3.53 -6.60 12.10
N MET A 244 4.08 -6.81 10.92
CA MET A 244 3.36 -7.23 9.73
C MET A 244 2.90 -8.69 9.84
N LYS A 245 1.59 -8.94 9.74
CA LYS A 245 0.95 -10.26 9.79
C LYS A 245 0.22 -10.63 8.50
#